data_12b7ad3cf475fd892799c4e85f335769
#
_entry.id   12b7ad3cf475fd892799c4e85f335769
#
_cell.length_a   1.000
_cell.length_b   1.000
_cell.length_c   1.000
_cell.angle_alpha   90.00
_cell.angle_beta   90.00
_cell.angle_gamma   90.00
#
_symmetry.space_group_name_H-M   'P 1'
#
loop_
_entity.id
_entity.type
_entity.pdbx_description
1 polymer ?
#
loop_
_entity_poly.entity_id
_entity_poly.type
_entity_poly.pdbx_seq_one_letter_code
_entity_poly.pdbx_strand_id
1 'polypeptide(L)'
;MVIVNVTNDLKKELELSNFSSLFLDNCLNSKFLSIEKKNKKIIGACFVGGIFNSNGIEILKEFQGTGIGKKLLNEIISECQKRKINFLMGVFKPTNDISIKTHIKIGYLPLFTIFYNSDEGKEVVVILPFNLKGKLLAKSLKFFDTRVGNLIFIILLGRHILIK
;
A
#
# COMPACT_ATOMS: atom_id res chain seq x y z
N MET A 1 -0.53 -8.61 16.63
CA MET A 1 -0.97 -7.64 15.62
C MET A 1 -2.37 -7.22 15.91
N VAL A 2 -2.70 -5.97 15.64
CA VAL A 2 -4.02 -5.40 15.92
C VAL A 2 -4.40 -4.46 14.79
N ILE A 3 -5.65 -4.57 14.32
CA ILE A 3 -6.26 -3.59 13.42
C ILE A 3 -6.73 -2.40 14.24
N VAL A 4 -6.34 -1.20 13.83
CA VAL A 4 -6.65 0.04 14.53
C VAL A 4 -7.12 1.12 13.55
N ASN A 5 -8.03 1.98 14.01
CA ASN A 5 -8.33 3.23 13.33
C ASN A 5 -7.38 4.31 13.85
N VAL A 6 -7.15 5.34 13.06
CA VAL A 6 -6.26 6.45 13.43
C VAL A 6 -6.92 7.29 14.51
N THR A 7 -6.35 7.27 15.72
CA THR A 7 -6.75 8.09 16.87
C THR A 7 -5.63 9.06 17.23
N ASN A 8 -5.92 10.08 18.03
CA ASN A 8 -4.89 11.03 18.47
C ASN A 8 -3.76 10.37 19.29
N ASP A 9 -4.09 9.34 20.09
CA ASP A 9 -3.08 8.60 20.85
C ASP A 9 -2.21 7.75 19.94
N LEU A 10 -2.82 7.09 18.93
CA LEU A 10 -2.05 6.33 17.95
C LEU A 10 -1.15 7.25 17.11
N LYS A 11 -1.59 8.47 16.78
CA LYS A 11 -0.74 9.47 16.09
C LYS A 11 0.53 9.72 16.86
N LYS A 12 0.43 10.04 18.16
CA LYS A 12 1.58 10.25 19.03
C LYS A 12 2.51 9.04 19.08
N GLU A 13 1.94 7.83 19.18
CA GLU A 13 2.75 6.60 19.16
C GLU A 13 3.48 6.39 17.83
N LEU A 14 2.84 6.68 16.71
CA LEU A 14 3.45 6.60 15.38
C LEU A 14 4.56 7.64 15.19
N GLU A 15 4.36 8.87 15.64
CA GLU A 15 5.36 9.95 15.61
C GLU A 15 6.61 9.62 16.43
N LEU A 16 6.47 8.85 17.51
CA LEU A 16 7.59 8.35 18.33
C LEU A 16 8.29 7.12 17.70
N SER A 17 7.73 6.55 16.64
CA SER A 17 8.37 5.46 15.90
C SER A 17 9.33 6.02 14.84
N ASN A 18 10.39 5.28 14.55
CA ASN A 18 11.40 5.70 13.57
C ASN A 18 11.02 5.30 12.13
N PHE A 19 9.76 5.49 11.75
CA PHE A 19 9.31 5.31 10.38
C PHE A 19 9.69 6.51 9.50
N SER A 20 9.74 6.28 8.18
CA SER A 20 9.98 7.37 7.23
C SER A 20 8.83 8.39 7.28
N SER A 21 9.15 9.68 7.06
CA SER A 21 8.15 10.77 7.11
C SER A 21 6.99 10.52 6.14
N LEU A 22 7.29 10.10 4.91
CA LEU A 22 6.28 9.78 3.91
C LEU A 22 5.35 8.64 4.36
N PHE A 23 5.89 7.61 5.01
CA PHE A 23 5.09 6.50 5.53
C PHE A 23 4.20 6.95 6.69
N LEU A 24 4.72 7.78 7.58
CA LEU A 24 3.96 8.37 8.69
C LEU A 24 2.78 9.19 8.17
N ASP A 25 3.00 10.08 7.22
CA ASP A 25 1.94 10.88 6.61
C ASP A 25 0.83 10.01 6.02
N ASN A 26 1.20 8.94 5.34
CA ASN A 26 0.24 7.97 4.80
C ASN A 26 -0.52 7.21 5.90
N CYS A 27 0.15 6.83 6.99
CA CYS A 27 -0.50 6.21 8.13
C CYS A 27 -1.54 7.14 8.78
N LEU A 28 -1.18 8.42 8.97
CA LEU A 28 -2.05 9.42 9.61
C LEU A 28 -3.30 9.75 8.78
N ASN A 29 -3.20 9.62 7.45
CA ASN A 29 -4.29 9.85 6.50
C ASN A 29 -4.99 8.55 6.05
N SER A 30 -4.67 7.41 6.66
CA SER A 30 -5.22 6.13 6.28
C SER A 30 -6.64 5.89 6.82
N LYS A 31 -7.36 4.96 6.20
CA LYS A 31 -8.67 4.49 6.65
C LYS A 31 -8.54 3.63 7.92
N PHE A 32 -7.51 2.81 7.97
CA PHE A 32 -7.14 1.96 9.09
C PHE A 32 -5.75 1.37 8.89
N LEU A 33 -5.17 0.85 9.97
CA LEU A 33 -3.86 0.23 9.99
C LEU A 33 -3.91 -1.16 10.64
N SER A 34 -2.95 -2.01 10.27
CA SER A 34 -2.48 -3.13 11.09
C SER A 34 -1.14 -2.74 11.69
N ILE A 35 -0.98 -2.91 13.00
CA ILE A 35 0.25 -2.59 13.72
C ILE A 35 0.78 -3.79 14.48
N GLU A 36 2.10 -3.86 14.59
CA GLU A 36 2.80 -4.79 15.47
C GLU A 36 3.58 -4.00 16.52
N LYS A 37 3.43 -4.39 17.79
CA LYS A 37 4.12 -3.77 18.91
C LYS A 37 5.06 -4.77 19.61
N LYS A 38 6.21 -4.28 20.04
CA LYS A 38 7.13 -4.97 20.95
C LYS A 38 7.52 -4.02 22.07
N ASN A 39 7.36 -4.42 23.32
CA ASN A 39 7.66 -3.60 24.50
C ASN A 39 6.96 -2.22 24.44
N LYS A 40 5.68 -2.20 24.09
CA LYS A 40 4.84 -1.00 23.89
C LYS A 40 5.24 -0.08 22.73
N LYS A 41 6.30 -0.37 21.99
CA LYS A 41 6.75 0.39 20.81
C LYS A 41 6.21 -0.23 19.52
N ILE A 42 5.72 0.57 18.60
CA ILE A 42 5.34 0.11 17.25
C ILE A 42 6.62 -0.22 16.47
N ILE A 43 6.75 -1.47 16.03
CA ILE A 43 7.91 -1.98 15.30
C ILE A 43 7.62 -2.25 13.82
N GLY A 44 6.36 -2.22 13.45
CA GLY A 44 5.90 -2.36 12.08
C GLY A 44 4.45 -1.94 11.93
N ALA A 45 4.13 -1.38 10.78
CA ALA A 45 2.77 -1.00 10.43
C ALA A 45 2.48 -1.26 8.96
N CYS A 46 1.20 -1.50 8.65
CA CYS A 46 0.67 -1.56 7.30
C CYS A 46 -0.61 -0.74 7.27
N PHE A 47 -0.72 0.22 6.34
CA PHE A 47 -1.90 1.06 6.19
C PHE A 47 -2.73 0.70 4.96
N VAL A 48 -3.99 1.13 4.99
CA VAL A 48 -4.87 1.20 3.81
C VAL A 48 -5.46 2.59 3.73
N GLY A 49 -5.24 3.28 2.62
CA GLY A 49 -5.69 4.66 2.45
C GLY A 49 -6.03 5.04 1.00
N GLY A 50 -6.39 6.30 0.82
CA GLY A 50 -6.72 6.88 -0.48
C GLY A 50 -7.98 6.29 -1.13
N ILE A 51 -8.33 6.81 -2.30
CA ILE A 51 -9.51 6.37 -3.07
C ILE A 51 -9.31 4.99 -3.71
N PHE A 52 -8.09 4.61 -4.01
CA PHE A 52 -7.74 3.31 -4.60
C PHE A 52 -7.38 2.24 -3.57
N ASN A 53 -7.69 2.47 -2.27
CA ASN A 53 -7.32 1.56 -1.19
C ASN A 53 -5.83 1.14 -1.28
N SER A 54 -4.96 2.12 -1.48
CA SER A 54 -3.52 1.89 -1.53
C SER A 54 -3.03 1.39 -0.17
N ASN A 55 -2.16 0.38 -0.21
CA ASN A 55 -1.51 -0.12 0.99
C ASN A 55 0.00 0.14 0.94
N GLY A 56 0.57 0.41 2.10
CA GLY A 56 2.00 0.49 2.30
C GLY A 56 2.38 -0.18 3.60
N ILE A 57 3.61 -0.71 3.65
CA ILE A 57 4.15 -1.43 4.79
C ILE A 57 5.53 -0.88 5.10
N GLU A 58 5.77 -0.58 6.37
CA GLU A 58 7.11 -0.31 6.86
C GLU A 58 7.37 -1.09 8.16
N ILE A 59 8.56 -1.68 8.24
CA ILE A 59 9.05 -2.43 9.39
C ILE A 59 10.35 -1.78 9.80
N LEU A 60 10.55 -1.50 11.08
CA LEU A 60 11.81 -0.98 11.60
C LEU A 60 12.96 -1.92 11.23
N LYS A 61 14.09 -1.35 10.85
CA LYS A 61 15.23 -2.05 10.23
C LYS A 61 15.67 -3.28 11.02
N GLU A 62 15.71 -3.19 12.34
CA GLU A 62 16.11 -4.26 13.25
C GLU A 62 15.12 -5.44 13.32
N PHE A 63 13.91 -5.28 12.76
CA PHE A 63 12.86 -6.31 12.72
C PHE A 63 12.54 -6.78 11.30
N GLN A 64 13.26 -6.30 10.30
CA GLN A 64 13.11 -6.77 8.93
C GLN A 64 13.56 -8.23 8.78
N GLY A 65 13.01 -8.95 7.80
CA GLY A 65 13.32 -10.37 7.60
C GLY A 65 12.64 -11.35 8.58
N THR A 66 11.94 -10.87 9.61
CA THR A 66 11.29 -11.71 10.64
C THR A 66 9.88 -12.20 10.25
N GLY A 67 9.41 -11.88 9.06
CA GLY A 67 8.05 -12.25 8.59
C GLY A 67 6.93 -11.33 9.08
N ILE A 68 7.22 -10.29 9.89
CA ILE A 68 6.23 -9.33 10.39
C ILE A 68 5.46 -8.67 9.24
N GLY A 69 6.14 -8.23 8.17
CA GLY A 69 5.51 -7.58 7.02
C GLY A 69 4.45 -8.45 6.36
N LYS A 70 4.73 -9.74 6.15
CA LYS A 70 3.76 -10.69 5.60
C LYS A 70 2.55 -10.86 6.52
N LYS A 71 2.76 -10.92 7.83
CA LYS A 71 1.67 -11.06 8.81
C LYS A 71 0.79 -9.80 8.82
N LEU A 72 1.38 -8.60 8.85
CA LEU A 72 0.65 -7.33 8.80
C LEU A 72 -0.20 -7.21 7.52
N LEU A 73 0.36 -7.61 6.37
CA LEU A 73 -0.36 -7.58 5.10
C LEU A 73 -1.53 -8.57 5.10
N ASN A 74 -1.36 -9.76 5.65
CA ASN A 74 -2.44 -10.74 5.76
C ASN A 74 -3.59 -10.24 6.67
N GLU A 75 -3.27 -9.56 7.78
CA GLU A 75 -4.27 -8.92 8.65
C GLU A 75 -5.07 -7.84 7.89
N ILE A 76 -4.36 -6.99 7.13
CA ILE A 76 -4.98 -5.98 6.27
C ILE A 76 -5.92 -6.62 5.24
N ILE A 77 -5.48 -7.67 4.57
CA ILE A 77 -6.29 -8.41 3.58
C ILE A 77 -7.56 -8.96 4.23
N SER A 78 -7.42 -9.62 5.36
CA SER A 78 -8.56 -10.16 6.12
C SER A 78 -9.56 -9.06 6.52
N GLU A 79 -9.06 -7.93 7.00
CA GLU A 79 -9.89 -6.80 7.40
C GLU A 79 -10.58 -6.14 6.19
N CYS A 80 -9.89 -6.00 5.07
CA CYS A 80 -10.50 -5.51 3.82
C CYS A 80 -11.66 -6.38 3.36
N GLN A 81 -11.51 -7.69 3.45
CA GLN A 81 -12.57 -8.63 3.09
C GLN A 81 -13.78 -8.50 4.03
N LYS A 82 -13.57 -8.38 5.36
CA LYS A 82 -14.62 -8.13 6.35
C LYS A 82 -15.37 -6.82 6.07
N ARG A 83 -14.64 -5.76 5.71
CA ARG A 83 -15.21 -4.45 5.35
C ARG A 83 -15.80 -4.40 3.93
N LYS A 84 -15.81 -5.52 3.20
CA LYS A 84 -16.33 -5.63 1.83
C LYS A 84 -15.62 -4.67 0.85
N ILE A 85 -14.35 -4.37 1.08
CA ILE A 85 -13.50 -3.64 0.14
C ILE A 85 -13.30 -4.52 -1.09
N ASN A 86 -13.38 -3.94 -2.29
CA ASN A 86 -13.36 -4.72 -3.52
C ASN A 86 -11.95 -5.13 -3.96
N PHE A 87 -10.93 -4.35 -3.58
CA PHE A 87 -9.54 -4.55 -3.99
C PHE A 87 -8.57 -3.76 -3.09
N LEU A 88 -7.30 -4.13 -3.10
CA LEU A 88 -6.17 -3.35 -2.61
C LEU A 88 -5.21 -3.04 -3.76
N MET A 89 -4.55 -1.89 -3.71
CA MET A 89 -3.47 -1.53 -4.62
C MET A 89 -2.15 -1.36 -3.87
N GLY A 90 -1.05 -1.76 -4.53
CA GLY A 90 0.31 -1.46 -4.09
C GLY A 90 1.03 -0.66 -5.18
N VAL A 91 1.84 0.32 -4.77
CA VAL A 91 2.68 1.12 -5.66
C VAL A 91 4.12 1.05 -5.16
N PHE A 92 5.04 0.68 -6.04
CA PHE A 92 6.42 0.41 -5.66
C PHE A 92 7.40 0.99 -6.67
N LYS A 93 8.53 1.51 -6.19
CA LYS A 93 9.68 1.72 -7.05
C LYS A 93 10.14 0.38 -7.64
N PRO A 94 10.54 0.29 -8.92
CA PRO A 94 11.00 -0.97 -9.53
C PRO A 94 12.16 -1.63 -8.79
N THR A 95 12.96 -0.82 -8.09
CA THR A 95 14.11 -1.28 -7.28
C THR A 95 13.67 -1.96 -5.96
N ASN A 96 12.38 -1.87 -5.58
CA ASN A 96 11.87 -2.50 -4.37
C ASN A 96 11.39 -3.95 -4.66
N ASP A 97 12.29 -4.75 -5.17
CA ASP A 97 12.06 -6.16 -5.54
C ASP A 97 11.45 -7.00 -4.42
N ILE A 98 11.88 -6.76 -3.18
CA ILE A 98 11.43 -7.52 -2.01
C ILE A 98 9.93 -7.30 -1.79
N SER A 99 9.48 -6.05 -1.81
CA SER A 99 8.06 -5.72 -1.65
C SER A 99 7.22 -6.23 -2.81
N ILE A 100 7.67 -6.02 -4.06
CA ILE A 100 6.98 -6.50 -5.25
C ILE A 100 6.81 -8.03 -5.19
N LYS A 101 7.89 -8.78 -4.99
CA LYS A 101 7.85 -10.24 -4.90
C LYS A 101 6.96 -10.73 -3.74
N THR A 102 6.98 -10.03 -2.60
CA THR A 102 6.13 -10.37 -1.45
C THR A 102 4.65 -10.23 -1.80
N HIS A 103 4.26 -9.12 -2.43
CA HIS A 103 2.87 -8.88 -2.84
C HIS A 103 2.41 -9.88 -3.91
N ILE A 104 3.24 -10.15 -4.92
CA ILE A 104 2.91 -11.16 -5.96
C ILE A 104 2.70 -12.56 -5.34
N LYS A 105 3.56 -12.97 -4.40
CA LYS A 105 3.40 -14.26 -3.69
C LYS A 105 2.11 -14.37 -2.88
N ILE A 106 1.54 -13.24 -2.47
CA ILE A 106 0.26 -13.19 -1.74
C ILE A 106 -0.94 -13.16 -2.70
N GLY A 107 -0.71 -12.97 -4.00
CA GLY A 107 -1.74 -13.00 -5.03
C GLY A 107 -2.05 -11.65 -5.68
N TYR A 108 -1.25 -10.62 -5.42
CA TYR A 108 -1.37 -9.39 -6.19
C TYR A 108 -0.98 -9.63 -7.64
N LEU A 109 -1.71 -9.00 -8.55
CA LEU A 109 -1.50 -9.05 -9.98
C LEU A 109 -0.77 -7.78 -10.44
N PRO A 110 0.27 -7.89 -11.29
CA PRO A 110 0.83 -6.73 -11.97
C PRO A 110 -0.25 -6.03 -12.79
N LEU A 111 -0.32 -4.70 -12.71
CA LEU A 111 -1.35 -3.93 -13.38
C LEU A 111 -0.76 -3.08 -14.52
N PHE A 112 0.07 -2.12 -14.18
CA PHE A 112 0.81 -1.28 -15.15
C PHE A 112 2.02 -0.62 -14.47
N THR A 113 2.87 0.01 -15.29
CA THR A 113 3.99 0.81 -14.82
C THR A 113 3.73 2.28 -15.15
N ILE A 114 3.85 3.16 -14.15
CA ILE A 114 3.78 4.61 -14.35
C ILE A 114 5.16 5.10 -14.73
N PHE A 115 5.24 5.91 -15.78
CA PHE A 115 6.47 6.54 -16.27
C PHE A 115 6.35 8.06 -16.06
N TYR A 116 7.06 8.59 -15.08
CA TYR A 116 7.11 10.04 -14.86
C TYR A 116 8.11 10.70 -15.81
N ASN A 117 7.79 11.91 -16.31
CA ASN A 117 8.70 12.70 -17.16
C ASN A 117 9.83 13.39 -16.38
N SER A 118 9.94 13.17 -15.08
CA SER A 118 10.96 13.71 -14.19
C SER A 118 11.96 12.62 -13.78
N ASP A 119 13.08 13.04 -13.18
CA ASP A 119 14.11 12.15 -12.58
C ASP A 119 13.56 11.21 -11.48
N GLU A 120 12.27 11.32 -11.14
CA GLU A 120 11.60 10.46 -10.17
C GLU A 120 11.39 9.02 -10.64
N GLY A 121 11.53 8.77 -11.95
CA GLY A 121 11.62 7.42 -12.51
C GLY A 121 10.28 6.74 -12.76
N LYS A 122 10.23 5.46 -12.45
CA LYS A 122 9.11 4.56 -12.73
C LYS A 122 8.51 4.05 -11.44
N GLU A 123 7.19 3.75 -11.45
CA GLU A 123 6.53 3.04 -10.37
C GLU A 123 5.71 1.86 -10.91
N VAL A 124 5.80 0.73 -10.25
CA VAL A 124 5.03 -0.48 -10.58
C VAL A 124 3.77 -0.50 -9.74
N VAL A 125 2.63 -0.60 -10.41
CA VAL A 125 1.32 -0.72 -9.77
C VAL A 125 0.87 -2.17 -9.80
N VAL A 126 0.47 -2.68 -8.64
CA VAL A 126 -0.09 -4.02 -8.47
C VAL A 126 -1.47 -3.95 -7.82
N ILE A 127 -2.34 -4.92 -8.06
CA ILE A 127 -3.68 -4.97 -7.50
C ILE A 127 -4.01 -6.36 -6.96
N LEU A 128 -4.68 -6.41 -5.81
CA LEU A 128 -5.29 -7.62 -5.25
C LEU A 128 -6.81 -7.49 -5.28
N PRO A 129 -7.50 -8.06 -6.27
CA PRO A 129 -8.96 -8.03 -6.35
C PRO A 129 -9.56 -9.09 -5.41
N PHE A 130 -10.56 -8.71 -4.60
CA PHE A 130 -11.24 -9.61 -3.67
C PHE A 130 -12.52 -10.21 -4.23
N ASN A 131 -13.14 -9.58 -5.23
CA ASN A 131 -14.42 -9.99 -5.79
C ASN A 131 -14.53 -9.62 -7.28
N LEU A 132 -15.68 -9.91 -7.88
CA LEU A 132 -15.92 -9.66 -9.30
C LEU A 132 -15.76 -8.17 -9.66
N LYS A 133 -16.22 -7.25 -8.81
CA LYS A 133 -16.05 -5.78 -9.03
C LYS A 133 -14.58 -5.40 -9.07
N GLY A 134 -13.77 -5.92 -8.13
CA GLY A 134 -12.32 -5.71 -8.12
C GLY A 134 -11.63 -6.32 -9.36
N LYS A 135 -12.05 -7.51 -9.82
CA LYS A 135 -11.52 -8.14 -11.05
C LYS A 135 -11.86 -7.33 -12.30
N LEU A 136 -13.08 -6.83 -12.42
CA LEU A 136 -13.49 -5.98 -13.54
C LEU A 136 -12.70 -4.66 -13.55
N LEU A 137 -12.54 -4.02 -12.38
CA LEU A 137 -11.70 -2.83 -12.26
C LEU A 137 -10.26 -3.11 -12.68
N ALA A 138 -9.65 -4.20 -12.20
CA ALA A 138 -8.30 -4.59 -12.58
C ALA A 138 -8.16 -4.74 -14.11
N LYS A 139 -9.16 -5.37 -14.76
CA LYS A 139 -9.19 -5.51 -16.21
C LYS A 139 -9.27 -4.15 -16.92
N SER A 140 -10.12 -3.25 -16.45
CA SER A 140 -10.25 -1.90 -17.02
C SER A 140 -8.97 -1.07 -16.84
N LEU A 141 -8.33 -1.15 -15.68
CA LEU A 141 -7.11 -0.41 -15.39
C LEU A 141 -5.89 -0.91 -16.19
N LYS A 142 -5.92 -2.11 -16.74
CA LYS A 142 -4.88 -2.59 -17.67
C LYS A 142 -4.72 -1.72 -18.92
N PHE A 143 -5.74 -0.93 -19.27
CA PHE A 143 -5.61 0.05 -20.34
C PHE A 143 -4.46 1.03 -20.09
N PHE A 144 -4.17 1.36 -18.83
CA PHE A 144 -3.06 2.25 -18.45
C PHE A 144 -1.67 1.65 -18.66
N ASP A 145 -1.55 0.37 -18.99
CA ASP A 145 -0.30 -0.27 -19.40
C ASP A 145 0.12 0.07 -20.84
N THR A 146 -0.71 0.82 -21.56
CA THR A 146 -0.38 1.37 -22.88
C THR A 146 0.26 2.76 -22.76
N ARG A 147 1.04 3.20 -23.78
CA ARG A 147 1.64 4.54 -23.79
C ARG A 147 0.58 5.65 -23.65
N VAL A 148 -0.51 5.53 -24.39
CA VAL A 148 -1.62 6.50 -24.36
C VAL A 148 -2.34 6.46 -23.01
N GLY A 149 -2.64 5.27 -22.52
CA GLY A 149 -3.27 5.10 -21.22
C GLY A 149 -2.41 5.64 -20.08
N ASN A 150 -1.09 5.41 -20.11
CA ASN A 150 -0.16 5.93 -19.13
C ASN A 150 -0.13 7.46 -19.10
N LEU A 151 -0.11 8.09 -20.27
CA LEU A 151 -0.20 9.55 -20.38
C LEU A 151 -1.51 10.09 -19.82
N ILE A 152 -2.64 9.46 -20.15
CA ILE A 152 -3.96 9.82 -19.60
C ILE A 152 -3.95 9.67 -18.07
N PHE A 153 -3.39 8.58 -17.55
CA PHE A 153 -3.29 8.36 -16.11
C PHE A 153 -2.53 9.49 -15.39
N ILE A 154 -1.37 9.89 -15.93
CA ILE A 154 -0.55 10.97 -15.38
C ILE A 154 -1.30 12.31 -15.42
N ILE A 155 -1.98 12.63 -16.52
CA ILE A 155 -2.71 13.90 -16.69
C ILE A 155 -3.95 13.97 -15.78
N LEU A 156 -4.77 12.92 -15.77
CA LEU A 156 -6.07 12.94 -15.08
C LEU A 156 -5.98 12.62 -13.59
N LEU A 157 -5.13 11.68 -13.24
CA LEU A 157 -5.10 11.14 -11.88
C LEU A 157 -3.89 11.62 -11.08
N GLY A 158 -2.80 12.00 -11.75
CA GLY A 158 -1.60 12.52 -11.13
C GLY A 158 -1.04 11.63 -10.01
N ARG A 159 0.16 11.95 -9.55
CA ARG A 159 0.84 11.25 -8.46
C ARG A 159 0.06 11.30 -7.13
N HIS A 160 -0.70 12.38 -6.92
CA HIS A 160 -1.39 12.65 -5.66
C HIS A 160 -2.59 11.75 -5.37
N ILE A 161 -3.14 11.06 -6.36
CA ILE A 161 -4.36 10.27 -6.18
C ILE A 161 -4.08 8.85 -5.69
N LEU A 162 -2.90 8.30 -6.00
CA LEU A 162 -2.52 6.97 -5.53
C LEU A 162 -2.03 6.96 -4.07
N ILE A 163 -1.56 8.12 -3.56
CA ILE A 163 -0.86 8.22 -2.28
C ILE A 163 -1.64 9.07 -1.24
N LYS A 164 -2.68 9.78 -1.65
CA LYS A 164 -3.53 10.57 -0.70
C LYS A 164 -4.84 9.88 -0.35
#